data_5d8b38429ecc8238a27c78b0d5ec18f1
#
_entry.id   5d8b38429ecc8238a27c78b0d5ec18f1
#
_cell.length_a   1.000
_cell.length_b   1.000
_cell.length_c   1.000
_cell.angle_alpha   90.00
_cell.angle_beta   90.00
_cell.angle_gamma   90.00
#
_symmetry.space_group_name_H-M   'P 1'
#
loop_
_entity.id
_entity.type
_entity.pdbx_description
1 polymer ?
#
loop_
_entity_poly.entity_id
_entity_poly.type
_entity_poly.pdbx_seq_one_letter_code
_entity_poly.pdbx_strand_id
1 'polypeptide(L)'
;MNVVVKRVYEAASPSDGVRVLVDRLWPRGLTKKAAAVKFWLRELAPSNELRQWFHANPSPEAWRMFRKRYLKELVSAESSAAVEKLHHLAEGKRRVTLLYASRNVEHNNAIVLKELLEGMKKPPSSVGRNALGRGRIRKAKRL
;
A
#
# COMPACT_ATOMS: atom_id res chain seq x y z
N MET A 1 -12.03 2.94 -9.86
CA MET A 1 -11.21 2.81 -8.66
C MET A 1 -11.10 4.19 -7.99
N ASN A 2 -11.41 4.27 -6.71
CA ASN A 2 -11.40 5.52 -5.96
C ASN A 2 -10.45 5.37 -4.76
N VAL A 3 -9.19 5.76 -4.95
CA VAL A 3 -8.15 5.63 -3.93
C VAL A 3 -7.60 7.01 -3.61
N VAL A 4 -7.57 7.36 -2.32
CA VAL A 4 -6.98 8.60 -1.84
C VAL A 4 -5.99 8.29 -0.73
N VAL A 5 -5.10 9.22 -0.45
CA VAL A 5 -4.16 9.10 0.67
C VAL A 5 -4.49 10.17 1.71
N LYS A 6 -4.21 9.85 2.98
CA LYS A 6 -4.54 10.76 4.07
C LYS A 6 -3.63 10.46 5.25
N ARG A 7 -3.14 11.51 5.91
CA ARG A 7 -2.38 11.29 7.14
C ARG A 7 -3.32 10.70 8.20
N VAL A 8 -2.85 9.66 8.88
CA VAL A 8 -3.67 8.98 9.88
C VAL A 8 -4.04 9.89 11.05
N TYR A 9 -3.28 10.97 11.25
CA TYR A 9 -3.55 11.93 12.32
C TYR A 9 -4.65 12.93 11.98
N GLU A 10 -5.08 13.01 10.72
CA GLU A 10 -6.23 13.83 10.36
C GLU A 10 -7.51 13.12 10.80
N ALA A 11 -8.51 13.88 11.21
CA ALA A 11 -9.74 13.31 11.73
C ALA A 11 -10.42 12.39 10.71
N ALA A 12 -10.89 11.25 11.19
CA ALA A 12 -11.62 10.31 10.35
C ALA A 12 -12.95 10.95 9.90
N SER A 13 -13.33 10.63 8.68
CA SER A 13 -14.56 11.16 8.08
C SER A 13 -15.34 10.02 7.42
N PRO A 14 -16.67 10.06 7.41
CA PRO A 14 -17.45 9.06 6.68
C PRO A 14 -17.08 8.99 5.19
N SER A 15 -16.64 10.10 4.61
CA SER A 15 -16.24 10.13 3.21
C SER A 15 -14.94 9.40 2.92
N ASP A 16 -14.19 8.99 3.95
CA ASP A 16 -12.96 8.22 3.77
C ASP A 16 -13.21 6.81 3.22
N GLY A 17 -14.42 6.29 3.43
CA GLY A 17 -14.73 4.94 2.99
C GLY A 17 -13.96 3.90 3.80
N VAL A 18 -13.27 2.99 3.10
CA VAL A 18 -12.48 1.94 3.74
C VAL A 18 -11.11 2.51 4.11
N ARG A 19 -10.83 2.58 5.40
CA ARG A 19 -9.56 3.14 5.91
C ARG A 19 -8.55 2.03 6.10
N VAL A 20 -7.43 2.12 5.40
CA VAL A 20 -6.39 1.08 5.38
C VAL A 20 -5.05 1.69 5.81
N LEU A 21 -4.51 1.21 6.92
CA LEU A 21 -3.19 1.66 7.38
C LEU A 21 -2.13 0.85 6.67
N VAL A 22 -1.18 1.54 6.05
CA VAL A 22 -0.13 0.91 5.24
C VAL A 22 1.29 1.12 5.80
N ASP A 23 1.38 1.50 7.07
CA ASP A 23 2.64 1.61 7.78
C ASP A 23 2.91 0.34 8.58
N ARG A 24 4.18 0.14 8.92
CA ARG A 24 4.59 -1.03 9.70
C ARG A 24 4.21 -0.93 11.17
N LEU A 25 4.27 0.29 11.71
CA LEU A 25 4.00 0.52 13.14
C LEU A 25 2.68 1.24 13.33
N TRP A 26 2.05 0.96 14.47
CA TRP A 26 0.83 1.68 14.84
C TRP A 26 1.17 3.16 15.08
N PRO A 27 0.30 4.10 14.65
CA PRO A 27 0.57 5.54 14.82
C PRO A 27 0.64 5.90 16.30
N ARG A 28 1.74 6.54 16.68
CA ARG A 28 1.96 6.94 18.06
C ARG A 28 0.88 7.89 18.53
N GLY A 29 0.33 7.61 19.70
CA GLY A 29 -0.62 8.49 20.34
C GLY A 29 -2.08 8.36 19.88
N LEU A 30 -2.36 7.47 18.94
CA LEU A 30 -3.73 7.27 18.48
C LEU A 30 -4.33 5.99 19.04
N THR A 31 -5.56 6.11 19.56
CA THR A 31 -6.34 4.93 19.95
C THR A 31 -6.91 4.27 18.69
N LYS A 32 -7.33 3.02 18.83
CA LYS A 32 -7.98 2.33 17.72
C LYS A 32 -9.24 3.06 17.27
N LYS A 33 -10.00 3.58 18.22
CA LYS A 33 -11.23 4.32 17.93
C LYS A 33 -10.93 5.60 17.13
N ALA A 34 -9.94 6.37 17.56
CA ALA A 34 -9.61 7.63 16.90
C ALA A 34 -9.03 7.40 15.50
N ALA A 35 -8.18 6.39 15.34
CA ALA A 35 -7.58 6.08 14.05
C ALA A 35 -8.60 5.48 13.09
N ALA A 36 -9.60 4.78 13.59
CA ALA A 36 -10.68 4.19 12.80
C ALA A 36 -10.15 3.35 11.63
N VAL A 37 -9.10 2.58 11.86
CA VAL A 37 -8.48 1.72 10.84
C VAL A 37 -9.34 0.47 10.65
N LYS A 38 -9.77 0.23 9.42
CA LYS A 38 -10.54 -0.96 9.07
C LYS A 38 -9.61 -2.15 8.82
N PHE A 39 -8.52 -1.92 8.07
CA PHE A 39 -7.51 -2.93 7.81
C PHE A 39 -6.13 -2.34 8.07
N TRP A 40 -5.28 -3.11 8.72
CA TRP A 40 -3.88 -2.74 8.90
C TRP A 40 -3.04 -3.73 8.10
N LEU A 41 -2.56 -3.30 6.93
CA LEU A 41 -1.79 -4.14 6.03
C LEU A 41 -0.30 -3.80 6.17
N ARG A 42 0.29 -4.21 7.30
CA ARG A 42 1.68 -3.87 7.60
C ARG A 42 2.68 -4.48 6.61
N GLU A 43 2.29 -5.54 5.92
CA GLU A 43 3.12 -6.14 4.87
C GLU A 43 3.32 -5.24 3.66
N LEU A 44 2.52 -4.18 3.55
CA LEU A 44 2.67 -3.18 2.50
C LEU A 44 3.67 -2.09 2.85
N ALA A 45 4.16 -2.05 4.09
CA ALA A 45 5.11 -1.02 4.48
C ALA A 45 6.50 -1.32 3.88
N PRO A 46 7.29 -0.27 3.60
CA PRO A 46 8.68 -0.50 3.21
C PRO A 46 9.46 -1.07 4.38
N SER A 47 10.59 -1.70 4.09
CA SER A 47 11.47 -2.21 5.14
C SER A 47 11.92 -1.05 6.02
N ASN A 48 12.27 -1.35 7.29
CA ASN A 48 12.80 -0.33 8.20
C ASN A 48 14.06 0.30 7.63
N GLU A 49 14.91 -0.51 7.00
CA GLU A 49 16.16 -0.03 6.42
C GLU A 49 15.90 1.01 5.32
N LEU A 50 14.97 0.69 4.42
CA LEU A 50 14.64 1.60 3.32
C LEU A 50 14.00 2.89 3.83
N ARG A 51 13.08 2.75 4.79
CA ARG A 51 12.40 3.90 5.39
C ARG A 51 13.40 4.84 6.09
N GLN A 52 14.30 4.25 6.89
CA GLN A 52 15.30 5.03 7.61
C GLN A 52 16.27 5.71 6.65
N TRP A 53 16.69 4.99 5.61
CA TRP A 53 17.58 5.56 4.62
C TRP A 53 16.96 6.80 3.94
N PHE A 54 15.72 6.71 3.52
CA PHE A 54 15.05 7.84 2.88
C PHE A 54 14.83 8.99 3.86
N HIS A 55 14.46 8.67 5.09
CA HIS A 55 14.21 9.69 6.11
C HIS A 55 15.49 10.49 6.41
N ALA A 56 16.64 9.83 6.37
CA ALA A 56 17.93 10.47 6.63
C ALA A 56 18.44 11.29 5.43
N ASN A 57 17.97 11.00 4.21
CA ASN A 57 18.52 11.57 2.98
C ASN A 57 17.42 12.04 2.02
N PRO A 58 16.47 12.87 2.48
CA PRO A 58 15.37 13.28 1.59
C PRO A 58 15.89 14.21 0.49
N SER A 59 15.69 13.80 -0.75
CA SER A 59 16.04 14.58 -1.93
C SER A 59 15.23 14.04 -3.11
N PRO A 60 15.12 14.78 -4.22
CA PRO A 60 14.42 14.25 -5.40
C PRO A 60 15.03 12.95 -5.91
N GLU A 61 16.36 12.83 -5.88
CA GLU A 61 17.02 11.60 -6.29
C GLU A 61 16.74 10.45 -5.34
N ALA A 62 16.80 10.73 -4.03
CA ALA A 62 16.50 9.73 -3.02
C ALA A 62 15.05 9.25 -3.14
N TRP A 63 14.13 10.16 -3.47
CA TRP A 63 12.73 9.79 -3.68
C TRP A 63 12.58 8.81 -4.85
N ARG A 64 13.25 9.07 -5.96
CA ARG A 64 13.22 8.16 -7.11
C ARG A 64 13.77 6.79 -6.74
N MET A 65 14.88 6.76 -5.98
CA MET A 65 15.47 5.49 -5.54
C MET A 65 14.58 4.78 -4.53
N PHE A 66 13.97 5.53 -3.61
CA PHE A 66 13.03 4.96 -2.66
C PHE A 66 11.88 4.27 -3.39
N ARG A 67 11.26 4.96 -4.34
CA ARG A 67 10.16 4.38 -5.11
C ARG A 67 10.59 3.09 -5.80
N LYS A 68 11.72 3.10 -6.45
CA LYS A 68 12.23 1.93 -7.18
C LYS A 68 12.48 0.76 -6.23
N ARG A 69 13.15 1.01 -5.11
CA ARG A 69 13.45 -0.03 -4.14
C ARG A 69 12.20 -0.56 -3.46
N TYR A 70 11.29 0.33 -3.13
CA TYR A 70 10.03 -0.05 -2.48
C TYR A 70 9.19 -0.92 -3.41
N LEU A 71 9.06 -0.55 -4.67
CA LEU A 71 8.33 -1.36 -5.65
C LEU A 71 8.94 -2.75 -5.77
N LYS A 72 10.26 -2.84 -5.67
CA LYS A 72 10.94 -4.14 -5.69
C LYS A 72 10.63 -4.97 -4.45
N GLU A 73 10.56 -4.32 -3.28
CA GLU A 73 10.17 -5.02 -2.04
C GLU A 73 8.74 -5.56 -2.13
N LEU A 74 7.85 -4.83 -2.81
CA LEU A 74 6.44 -5.19 -2.88
C LEU A 74 6.16 -6.44 -3.72
N VAL A 75 7.14 -6.93 -4.49
CA VAL A 75 6.98 -8.17 -5.24
C VAL A 75 7.35 -9.42 -4.44
N SER A 76 7.80 -9.27 -3.19
CA SER A 76 8.02 -10.43 -2.32
C SER A 76 6.70 -11.15 -2.08
N ALA A 77 6.78 -12.45 -1.69
CA ALA A 77 5.58 -13.26 -1.50
C ALA A 77 4.61 -12.64 -0.49
N GLU A 78 5.12 -12.16 0.66
CA GLU A 78 4.28 -11.57 1.70
C GLU A 78 3.63 -10.28 1.23
N SER A 79 4.40 -9.41 0.61
CA SER A 79 3.91 -8.11 0.17
C SER A 79 2.97 -8.25 -1.02
N SER A 80 3.24 -9.15 -1.96
CA SER A 80 2.37 -9.29 -3.12
C SER A 80 0.98 -9.81 -2.75
N ALA A 81 0.87 -10.67 -1.73
CA ALA A 81 -0.43 -11.09 -1.23
C ALA A 81 -1.21 -9.89 -0.66
N ALA A 82 -0.52 -9.00 0.06
CA ALA A 82 -1.15 -7.80 0.61
C ALA A 82 -1.52 -6.82 -0.51
N VAL A 83 -0.70 -6.72 -1.56
CA VAL A 83 -1.03 -5.90 -2.73
C VAL A 83 -2.29 -6.40 -3.41
N GLU A 84 -2.43 -7.73 -3.58
CA GLU A 84 -3.65 -8.32 -4.14
C GLU A 84 -4.87 -7.97 -3.31
N LYS A 85 -4.75 -8.09 -1.99
CA LYS A 85 -5.85 -7.74 -1.09
C LYS A 85 -6.22 -6.27 -1.23
N LEU A 86 -5.24 -5.39 -1.24
CA LEU A 86 -5.47 -3.96 -1.39
C LEU A 86 -6.13 -3.65 -2.73
N HIS A 87 -5.66 -4.27 -3.80
CA HIS A 87 -6.23 -4.09 -5.14
C HIS A 87 -7.70 -4.52 -5.15
N HIS A 88 -8.00 -5.67 -4.52
CA HIS A 88 -9.37 -6.16 -4.42
C HIS A 88 -10.28 -5.16 -3.70
N LEU A 89 -9.79 -4.59 -2.60
CA LEU A 89 -10.55 -3.56 -1.87
C LEU A 89 -10.78 -2.33 -2.75
N ALA A 90 -9.77 -1.93 -3.52
CA ALA A 90 -9.83 -0.74 -4.36
C ALA A 90 -10.76 -0.90 -5.56
N GLU A 91 -11.00 -2.14 -5.99
CA GLU A 91 -11.94 -2.41 -7.08
C GLU A 91 -13.39 -2.29 -6.64
N GLY A 92 -13.64 -2.28 -5.34
CA GLY A 92 -14.99 -2.14 -4.82
C GLY A 92 -15.58 -0.77 -5.09
N LYS A 93 -16.86 -0.62 -4.75
CA LYS A 93 -17.59 0.63 -5.00
C LYS A 93 -17.23 1.74 -4.01
N ARG A 94 -16.73 1.38 -2.84
CA ARG A 94 -16.40 2.35 -1.80
C ARG A 94 -15.01 2.92 -2.04
N ARG A 95 -14.84 4.18 -1.64
CA ARG A 95 -13.52 4.79 -1.62
C ARG A 95 -12.60 4.01 -0.67
N VAL A 96 -11.33 3.90 -1.03
CA VAL A 96 -10.29 3.37 -0.15
C VAL A 96 -9.35 4.53 0.19
N THR A 97 -9.14 4.74 1.49
CA THR A 97 -8.22 5.77 1.97
C THR A 97 -6.99 5.09 2.56
N LEU A 98 -5.85 5.31 1.95
CA LEU A 98 -4.57 4.78 2.43
C LEU A 98 -4.03 5.73 3.49
N LEU A 99 -3.81 5.19 4.70
CA LEU A 99 -3.39 5.98 5.85
C LEU A 99 -1.89 5.79 6.11
N TYR A 100 -1.22 6.88 6.38
CA TYR A 100 0.20 6.90 6.69
C TYR A 100 0.47 7.92 7.81
N ALA A 101 1.57 7.76 8.53
CA ALA A 101 1.91 8.64 9.66
C ALA A 101 2.95 9.71 9.31
N SER A 102 3.72 9.54 8.26
CA SER A 102 4.78 10.46 7.87
C SER A 102 4.29 11.90 7.79
N ARG A 103 5.15 12.85 8.16
CA ARG A 103 4.85 14.27 8.01
C ARG A 103 5.03 14.75 6.58
N ASN A 104 5.77 14.00 5.77
CA ASN A 104 5.97 14.34 4.36
C ASN A 104 4.76 13.89 3.55
N VAL A 105 3.89 14.84 3.22
CA VAL A 105 2.64 14.55 2.52
C VAL A 105 2.82 14.33 1.04
N GLU A 106 3.98 14.68 0.49
CA GLU A 106 4.25 14.53 -0.94
C GLU A 106 5.04 13.27 -1.27
N HIS A 107 5.90 12.82 -0.35
CA HIS A 107 6.79 11.70 -0.58
C HIS A 107 6.68 10.71 0.57
N ASN A 108 5.80 9.75 0.41
CA ASN A 108 5.58 8.71 1.43
C ASN A 108 5.14 7.41 0.75
N ASN A 109 5.11 6.33 1.54
CA ASN A 109 4.76 5.01 1.04
C ASN A 109 3.33 4.94 0.48
N ALA A 110 2.38 5.66 1.08
CA ALA A 110 1.00 5.62 0.59
C ALA A 110 0.87 6.20 -0.81
N ILE A 111 1.64 7.23 -1.14
CA ILE A 111 1.67 7.81 -2.49
C ILE A 111 2.12 6.76 -3.51
N VAL A 112 3.17 6.00 -3.20
CA VAL A 112 3.68 4.96 -4.10
C VAL A 112 2.62 3.87 -4.31
N LEU A 113 1.95 3.45 -3.22
CA LEU A 113 0.91 2.44 -3.32
C LEU A 113 -0.27 2.90 -4.16
N LYS A 114 -0.67 4.16 -3.99
CA LYS A 114 -1.77 4.73 -4.80
C LYS A 114 -1.39 4.71 -6.28
N GLU A 115 -0.19 5.15 -6.60
CA GLU A 115 0.29 5.14 -7.99
C GLU A 115 0.33 3.73 -8.57
N LEU A 116 0.80 2.77 -7.76
CA LEU A 116 0.84 1.38 -8.17
C LEU A 116 -0.55 0.86 -8.51
N LEU A 117 -1.52 1.09 -7.63
CA LEU A 117 -2.90 0.65 -7.84
C LEU A 117 -3.51 1.28 -9.09
N GLU A 118 -3.29 2.56 -9.29
CA GLU A 118 -3.86 3.29 -10.42
C GLU A 118 -3.25 2.86 -11.75
N GLY A 119 -2.01 2.38 -11.73
CA GLY A 119 -1.34 1.90 -12.92
C GLY A 119 -1.58 0.43 -13.24
N MET A 120 -2.31 -0.28 -12.38
CA MET A 120 -2.54 -1.72 -12.54
C MET A 120 -3.96 -2.01 -12.98
N LYS A 121 -4.11 -2.94 -13.91
CA LYS A 121 -5.42 -3.49 -14.21
C LYS A 121 -5.74 -4.64 -13.27
N LYS A 122 -4.72 -5.36 -12.84
CA LYS A 122 -4.82 -6.40 -11.82
C LYS A 122 -3.47 -6.53 -11.14
N PRO A 123 -3.42 -7.00 -9.88
CA PRO A 123 -2.17 -7.06 -9.14
C PRO A 123 -1.24 -8.13 -9.70
N PRO A 124 0.07 -8.03 -9.43
CA PRO A 124 0.97 -9.12 -9.73
C PRO A 124 0.53 -10.36 -8.95
N SER A 125 0.42 -11.50 -9.63
CA SER A 125 -0.04 -12.73 -9.00
C SER A 125 1.06 -13.36 -8.17
N SER A 126 0.69 -13.84 -6.99
CA SER A 126 1.57 -14.67 -6.19
C SER A 126 1.56 -16.11 -6.68
N VAL A 127 0.59 -16.45 -7.59
CA VAL A 127 0.48 -17.75 -8.26
C VAL A 127 0.97 -17.57 -9.67
N GLY A 128 1.85 -18.22 -10.13
CA GLY A 128 2.47 -17.98 -11.40
C GLY A 128 1.56 -17.91 -12.61
N ARG A 129 1.21 -17.78 -13.35
CA ARG A 129 1.12 -17.41 -14.40
C ARG A 129 0.97 -17.64 -15.10
N ASN A 130 0.55 -17.95 -15.22
CA ASN A 130 0.64 -17.86 -15.96
C ASN A 130 0.30 -17.87 -16.49
N ALA A 131 -0.09 -18.23 -16.56
CA ALA A 131 0.17 -17.98 -17.12
C ALA A 131 -0.20 -18.08 -17.64
N LEU A 132 -0.42 -18.81 -17.61
CA LEU A 132 -0.31 -18.63 -18.14
C LEU A 132 -0.86 -18.92 -18.05
N GLY A 133 -1.43 -19.40 -18.39
CA GLY A 133 -1.17 -19.20 -18.51
C GLY A 133 -1.80 -19.56 -18.17
N ARG A 134 -1.97 -19.51 -17.69
CA ARG A 134 -2.03 -19.53 -17.44
C ARG A 134 -2.39 -19.66 -16.62
N GLY A 135 -3.44 -20.66 -17.32
CA GLY A 135 -2.91 -20.35 -16.93
C GLY A 135 -3.38 -20.68 -16.13
N ARG A 136 -3.62 -20.48 -15.80
CA ARG A 136 -3.41 -20.34 -15.31
C ARG A 136 -3.73 -20.55 -14.26
N ILE A 137 -4.40 -21.08 -14.58
CA ILE A 137 -3.91 -20.84 -13.85
C ILE A 137 -4.41 -20.97 -13.02
N ARG A 138 -4.78 -20.75 -12.90
CA ARG A 138 -4.50 -20.34 -12.30
C ARG A 138 -5.02 -20.46 -11.41
N LYS A 139 -5.62 -20.77 -11.63
CA LYS A 139 -5.47 -20.50 -11.13
C LYS A 139 -5.54 -20.74 -10.31
N ALA A 140 -6.34 -20.96 -11.26
CA ALA A 140 -5.66 -20.74 -10.84
C ALA A 140 -5.88 -20.92 -10.12
N LYS A 141 -5.74 -20.99 -9.90
CA LYS A 141 -5.27 -20.73 -9.58
C LYS A 141 -5.51 -20.67 -8.92
N ARG A 142 -5.95 -21.01 -9.40
CA ARG A 142 -5.55 -20.60 -9.25
C ARG A 142 -5.67 -20.59 -8.92
N LEU A 143 -6.03 -20.93 -9.56
CA LEU A 143 -5.39 -20.46 -9.63
C LEU A 143 -5.46 -20.67 -9.23
#